data_753e5d8649c87765f5a6bec10e5db55f
#
_entry.id   753e5d8649c87765f5a6bec10e5db55f
#
_cell.length_a   1.000
_cell.length_b   1.000
_cell.length_c   1.000
_cell.angle_alpha   90.00
_cell.angle_beta   90.00
_cell.angle_gamma   90.00
#
_symmetry.space_group_name_H-M   'P 1'
#
loop_
_entity.id
_entity.type
_entity.pdbx_description
1 polymer ?
#
loop_
_entity_poly.entity_id
_entity_poly.type
_entity_poly.pdbx_seq_one_letter_code
_entity_poly.pdbx_strand_id
1 'polypeptide(L)'
;MQSEKGIEIERIHSGSQAEKLGLLPSDTLVSINSHMLRDPIDFMFFISDASVEIEVKRKGKNIILHTIKEEGKEFGADFKPVKFTICKNNCIFCFVNQLPKGLRKTLYIKDDDYRMSFLYGNYVTLTNLKEKDRKRIVEQRLSPLYISVHSTNKTLRNKLLGNTKATDILKELKFFADNKIRLHAQIVLCPGYNDGDELYKTISDLYGFYPYVSSIAVVPVGLTTYRKHSVSPVDKKEAGDALRIIDSFQKRFKKKHGESIIYGADELYIKSQAPFPPFKEYGDFPQIENGVGMVQHFIYHAKKIRLPKSLPRKKRFLTFTGTSFYPFLKKFIKHLETEGINIDLIPIENRFFGDSVTVTGLLTGKDIIRTLLDKVEVQEAILVPDVVLKNTEDMFLDDINLKDMEDALKVPVKKIASTPEGLIEGITGGSS
;
A
#
# COMPACT_ATOMS: atom_id res chain seq x y z
N MET A 1 2.46 -15.30 -35.26
CA MET A 1 3.77 -14.73 -34.91
C MET A 1 3.62 -14.13 -33.51
N GLN A 2 4.18 -14.76 -32.45
CA GLN A 2 4.29 -14.14 -31.15
C GLN A 2 5.35 -13.04 -31.29
N SER A 3 4.98 -11.78 -30.99
CA SER A 3 5.93 -10.68 -31.00
C SER A 3 7.06 -11.02 -30.04
N GLU A 4 8.29 -10.89 -30.50
CA GLU A 4 9.51 -10.90 -29.69
C GLU A 4 9.30 -9.88 -28.55
N LYS A 5 9.00 -10.38 -27.36
CA LYS A 5 8.74 -9.56 -26.20
C LYS A 5 10.02 -9.49 -25.40
N GLY A 6 10.77 -8.46 -25.57
CA GLY A 6 11.79 -8.06 -24.63
C GLY A 6 11.24 -7.00 -23.66
N ILE A 7 12.10 -6.51 -22.81
CA ILE A 7 11.85 -5.38 -21.93
C ILE A 7 12.62 -4.15 -22.40
N GLU A 8 11.93 -3.03 -22.59
CA GLU A 8 12.55 -1.81 -23.10
C GLU A 8 13.16 -0.99 -21.97
N ILE A 9 14.40 -0.55 -22.15
CA ILE A 9 15.10 0.32 -21.22
C ILE A 9 14.53 1.74 -21.33
N GLU A 10 14.13 2.30 -20.20
CA GLU A 10 13.68 3.69 -20.09
C GLU A 10 14.87 4.63 -19.79
N ARG A 11 15.71 4.24 -18.82
CA ARG A 11 16.85 5.04 -18.38
C ARG A 11 18.02 4.15 -17.98
N ILE A 12 19.25 4.66 -18.18
CA ILE A 12 20.50 4.08 -17.69
C ILE A 12 21.08 5.01 -16.63
N HIS A 13 21.51 4.43 -15.51
CA HIS A 13 22.16 5.17 -14.43
C HIS A 13 23.63 5.39 -14.74
N SER A 14 24.13 6.61 -14.54
CA SER A 14 25.52 6.95 -14.78
C SER A 14 26.47 6.17 -13.84
N GLY A 15 27.60 5.70 -14.36
CA GLY A 15 28.58 4.87 -13.64
C GLY A 15 28.16 3.42 -13.41
N SER A 16 26.98 3.03 -13.87
CA SER A 16 26.43 1.68 -13.67
C SER A 16 27.06 0.61 -14.56
N GLN A 17 26.77 -0.66 -14.25
CA GLN A 17 27.19 -1.78 -15.09
C GLN A 17 26.50 -1.73 -16.47
N ALA A 18 25.24 -1.31 -16.54
CA ALA A 18 24.50 -1.14 -17.79
C ALA A 18 25.16 -0.09 -18.71
N GLU A 19 25.61 1.03 -18.16
CA GLU A 19 26.33 2.06 -18.91
C GLU A 19 27.70 1.54 -19.45
N LYS A 20 28.47 0.84 -18.62
CA LYS A 20 29.76 0.24 -19.01
C LYS A 20 29.62 -0.79 -20.14
N LEU A 21 28.48 -1.49 -20.19
CA LEU A 21 28.14 -2.42 -21.26
C LEU A 21 27.69 -1.72 -22.55
N GLY A 22 27.56 -0.40 -22.53
CA GLY A 22 27.11 0.38 -23.67
C GLY A 22 25.63 0.22 -23.99
N LEU A 23 24.81 -0.15 -22.99
CA LEU A 23 23.35 -0.13 -23.11
C LEU A 23 22.84 1.31 -23.21
N LEU A 24 21.76 1.50 -23.94
CA LEU A 24 21.18 2.80 -24.21
C LEU A 24 19.69 2.82 -23.87
N PRO A 25 19.10 3.98 -23.53
CA PRO A 25 17.66 4.15 -23.51
C PRO A 25 17.03 3.72 -24.85
N SER A 26 15.87 3.10 -24.80
CA SER A 26 15.14 2.49 -25.93
C SER A 26 15.75 1.18 -26.49
N ASP A 27 16.84 0.67 -25.94
CA ASP A 27 17.24 -0.71 -26.19
C ASP A 27 16.19 -1.67 -25.62
N THR A 28 15.96 -2.79 -26.32
CA THR A 28 15.08 -3.85 -25.83
C THR A 28 15.94 -5.06 -25.45
N LEU A 29 15.96 -5.40 -24.16
CA LEU A 29 16.59 -6.65 -23.71
C LEU A 29 15.66 -7.81 -24.05
N VAL A 30 16.12 -8.71 -24.91
CA VAL A 30 15.32 -9.83 -25.46
C VAL A 30 15.45 -11.06 -24.60
N SER A 31 16.69 -11.47 -24.30
CA SER A 31 16.97 -12.66 -23.48
C SER A 31 18.22 -12.47 -22.63
N ILE A 32 18.33 -13.27 -21.55
CA ILE A 32 19.53 -13.48 -20.76
C ILE A 32 19.79 -14.98 -20.69
N ASN A 33 21.02 -15.40 -21.04
CA ASN A 33 21.41 -16.82 -21.10
C ASN A 33 20.37 -17.68 -21.86
N SER A 34 19.92 -17.18 -23.01
CA SER A 34 18.86 -17.80 -23.86
C SER A 34 17.45 -17.84 -23.21
N HIS A 35 17.25 -17.27 -22.01
CA HIS A 35 15.95 -17.14 -21.35
C HIS A 35 15.27 -15.84 -21.77
N MET A 36 14.15 -15.96 -22.50
CA MET A 36 13.37 -14.81 -22.98
C MET A 36 12.82 -13.96 -21.83
N LEU A 37 13.01 -12.65 -21.92
CA LEU A 37 12.53 -11.69 -20.93
C LEU A 37 11.10 -11.23 -21.25
N ARG A 38 10.19 -11.39 -20.31
CA ARG A 38 8.77 -10.98 -20.42
C ARG A 38 8.48 -9.70 -19.64
N ASP A 39 9.24 -9.46 -18.59
CA ASP A 39 9.07 -8.34 -17.66
C ASP A 39 10.32 -8.18 -16.73
N PRO A 40 10.40 -7.11 -15.93
CA PRO A 40 11.54 -6.88 -15.04
C PRO A 40 11.81 -8.00 -14.04
N ILE A 41 10.82 -8.83 -13.66
CA ILE A 41 11.05 -9.96 -12.77
C ILE A 41 11.93 -11.03 -13.43
N ASP A 42 11.70 -11.34 -14.70
CA ASP A 42 12.58 -12.23 -15.46
C ASP A 42 14.01 -11.67 -15.50
N PHE A 43 14.14 -10.37 -15.74
CA PHE A 43 15.44 -9.70 -15.73
C PHE A 43 16.12 -9.86 -14.36
N MET A 44 15.45 -9.49 -13.25
CA MET A 44 15.99 -9.59 -11.89
C MET A 44 16.41 -11.03 -11.55
N PHE A 45 15.65 -12.01 -12.03
CA PHE A 45 15.95 -13.42 -11.79
C PHE A 45 17.18 -13.90 -12.57
N PHE A 46 17.22 -13.67 -13.90
CA PHE A 46 18.28 -14.20 -14.75
C PHE A 46 19.58 -13.38 -14.70
N ILE A 47 19.54 -12.08 -14.39
CA ILE A 47 20.74 -11.25 -14.23
C ILE A 47 21.52 -11.63 -12.95
N SER A 48 20.96 -12.46 -12.07
CA SER A 48 21.62 -12.89 -10.84
C SER A 48 22.70 -13.94 -11.06
N ASP A 49 22.80 -14.53 -12.23
CA ASP A 49 23.86 -15.47 -12.59
C ASP A 49 25.23 -14.78 -12.60
N ALA A 50 26.30 -15.51 -12.25
CA ALA A 50 27.65 -14.97 -12.15
C ALA A 50 28.19 -14.45 -13.50
N SER A 51 27.85 -15.13 -14.60
CA SER A 51 28.18 -14.73 -15.97
C SER A 51 26.92 -14.71 -16.80
N VAL A 52 26.65 -13.62 -17.49
CA VAL A 52 25.44 -13.44 -18.29
C VAL A 52 25.75 -13.03 -19.72
N GLU A 53 25.06 -13.67 -20.65
CA GLU A 53 24.93 -13.28 -22.03
C GLU A 53 23.59 -12.56 -22.20
N ILE A 54 23.60 -11.32 -22.67
CA ILE A 54 22.40 -10.50 -22.85
C ILE A 54 22.17 -10.26 -24.34
N GLU A 55 21.04 -10.74 -24.86
CA GLU A 55 20.60 -10.40 -26.23
C GLU A 55 19.82 -9.08 -26.19
N VAL A 56 20.29 -8.12 -26.96
CA VAL A 56 19.76 -6.76 -27.03
C VAL A 56 19.31 -6.45 -28.45
N LYS A 57 18.10 -5.96 -28.63
CA LYS A 57 17.61 -5.43 -29.90
C LYS A 57 17.73 -3.90 -29.90
N ARG A 58 18.58 -3.39 -30.80
CA ARG A 58 18.85 -1.95 -30.98
C ARG A 58 18.58 -1.56 -32.43
N LYS A 59 17.64 -0.65 -32.67
CA LYS A 59 17.30 -0.18 -34.04
C LYS A 59 17.06 -1.34 -35.03
N GLY A 60 16.38 -2.41 -34.60
CA GLY A 60 16.06 -3.59 -35.38
C GLY A 60 17.19 -4.61 -35.57
N LYS A 61 18.39 -4.39 -35.02
CA LYS A 61 19.51 -5.33 -35.02
C LYS A 61 19.69 -5.99 -33.67
N ASN A 62 20.00 -7.27 -33.64
CA ASN A 62 20.34 -8.01 -32.43
C ASN A 62 21.83 -7.87 -32.17
N ILE A 63 22.16 -7.59 -30.91
CA ILE A 63 23.51 -7.44 -30.37
C ILE A 63 23.62 -8.40 -29.20
N ILE A 64 24.70 -9.10 -29.05
CA ILE A 64 24.99 -9.96 -27.89
C ILE A 64 26.04 -9.25 -27.04
N LEU A 65 25.75 -9.08 -25.77
CA LEU A 65 26.65 -8.50 -24.77
C LEU A 65 26.98 -9.55 -23.71
N HIS A 66 28.22 -9.62 -23.29
CA HIS A 66 28.67 -10.50 -22.21
C HIS A 66 29.14 -9.69 -21.03
N THR A 67 28.73 -10.10 -19.83
CA THR A 67 29.20 -9.47 -18.61
C THR A 67 29.31 -10.46 -17.45
N ILE A 68 30.14 -10.11 -16.48
CA ILE A 68 30.20 -10.78 -15.20
C ILE A 68 29.52 -9.86 -14.18
N LYS A 69 28.64 -10.41 -13.38
CA LYS A 69 27.93 -9.63 -12.36
C LYS A 69 28.91 -9.04 -11.35
N GLU A 70 28.85 -7.72 -11.15
CA GLU A 70 29.55 -7.06 -10.07
C GLU A 70 28.79 -7.29 -8.74
N GLU A 71 29.39 -8.05 -7.81
CA GLU A 71 28.75 -8.34 -6.50
C GLU A 71 28.45 -7.04 -5.74
N GLY A 72 27.25 -6.98 -5.12
CA GLY A 72 26.82 -5.83 -4.33
C GLY A 72 26.48 -4.56 -5.11
N LYS A 73 26.53 -4.58 -6.44
CA LYS A 73 26.12 -3.44 -7.26
C LYS A 73 24.83 -3.71 -8.02
N GLU A 74 24.02 -2.67 -8.13
CA GLU A 74 22.85 -2.66 -9.00
C GLU A 74 23.29 -2.61 -10.47
N PHE A 75 22.54 -3.27 -11.34
CA PHE A 75 22.80 -3.25 -12.78
C PHE A 75 22.67 -1.84 -13.38
N GLY A 76 21.74 -1.05 -12.87
CA GLY A 76 21.57 0.37 -13.18
C GLY A 76 20.82 0.65 -14.47
N ALA A 77 19.78 -0.11 -14.75
CA ALA A 77 18.82 0.14 -15.83
C ALA A 77 17.38 0.18 -15.30
N ASP A 78 16.66 1.26 -15.60
CA ASP A 78 15.21 1.34 -15.40
C ASP A 78 14.51 0.89 -16.66
N PHE A 79 13.38 0.17 -16.50
CA PHE A 79 12.61 -0.37 -17.62
C PHE A 79 11.26 0.34 -17.75
N LYS A 80 10.75 0.44 -18.98
CA LYS A 80 9.41 0.95 -19.21
C LYS A 80 8.36 0.12 -18.45
N PRO A 81 7.29 0.76 -17.97
CA PRO A 81 6.24 0.09 -17.21
C PRO A 81 5.61 -1.07 -17.99
N VAL A 82 5.44 -2.20 -17.33
CA VAL A 82 4.80 -3.39 -17.89
C VAL A 82 3.29 -3.25 -17.85
N LYS A 83 2.61 -3.74 -18.88
CA LYS A 83 1.15 -3.89 -18.81
C LYS A 83 0.80 -4.94 -17.77
N PHE A 84 0.00 -4.55 -16.79
CA PHE A 84 -0.47 -5.44 -15.74
C PHE A 84 -1.79 -6.10 -16.10
N THR A 85 -2.12 -7.19 -15.39
CA THR A 85 -3.35 -7.94 -15.59
C THR A 85 -4.49 -7.23 -14.88
N ILE A 86 -5.54 -6.88 -15.62
CA ILE A 86 -6.72 -6.20 -15.08
C ILE A 86 -7.61 -7.20 -14.33
N CYS A 87 -8.06 -6.81 -13.14
CA CYS A 87 -9.01 -7.57 -12.34
C CYS A 87 -10.38 -7.70 -13.05
N LYS A 88 -10.88 -8.93 -13.14
CA LYS A 88 -12.18 -9.25 -13.75
C LYS A 88 -13.29 -9.45 -12.74
N ASN A 89 -13.00 -9.33 -11.44
CA ASN A 89 -14.00 -9.48 -10.39
C ASN A 89 -14.88 -8.23 -10.31
N ASN A 90 -16.11 -8.43 -9.83
CA ASN A 90 -17.06 -7.37 -9.53
C ASN A 90 -17.44 -7.42 -8.05
N CYS A 91 -16.43 -7.29 -7.18
CA CYS A 91 -16.60 -7.40 -5.74
C CYS A 91 -17.65 -6.41 -5.23
N ILE A 92 -18.53 -6.87 -4.34
CA ILE A 92 -19.60 -6.03 -3.75
C ILE A 92 -19.03 -4.87 -2.91
N PHE A 93 -17.77 -4.99 -2.47
CA PHE A 93 -17.04 -4.02 -1.67
C PHE A 93 -15.91 -3.31 -2.43
N CYS A 94 -15.79 -3.49 -3.76
CA CYS A 94 -14.67 -2.94 -4.53
C CYS A 94 -14.66 -1.41 -4.46
N PHE A 95 -13.62 -0.84 -3.83
CA PHE A 95 -13.48 0.61 -3.68
C PHE A 95 -13.38 1.31 -5.05
N VAL A 96 -12.64 0.74 -6.01
CA VAL A 96 -12.50 1.30 -7.36
C VAL A 96 -13.84 1.39 -8.09
N ASN A 97 -14.74 0.43 -7.87
CA ASN A 97 -16.08 0.47 -8.46
C ASN A 97 -16.99 1.56 -7.85
N GLN A 98 -16.58 2.14 -6.72
CA GLN A 98 -17.29 3.20 -6.01
C GLN A 98 -16.72 4.59 -6.33
N LEU A 99 -15.70 4.70 -7.17
CA LEU A 99 -15.11 5.98 -7.52
C LEU A 99 -16.00 6.72 -8.53
N PRO A 100 -16.34 8.01 -8.27
CA PRO A 100 -17.03 8.84 -9.24
C PRO A 100 -16.09 9.20 -10.40
N LYS A 101 -16.63 9.70 -11.49
CA LYS A 101 -15.83 10.24 -12.60
C LYS A 101 -15.11 11.53 -12.18
N GLY A 102 -13.98 11.86 -12.82
CA GLY A 102 -13.28 13.13 -12.64
C GLY A 102 -12.12 13.09 -11.65
N LEU A 103 -11.68 11.90 -11.25
CA LEU A 103 -10.44 11.70 -10.51
C LEU A 103 -9.29 11.33 -11.47
N ARG A 104 -8.04 11.44 -11.01
CA ARG A 104 -6.87 11.02 -11.78
C ARG A 104 -7.01 9.59 -12.32
N LYS A 105 -6.61 9.38 -13.57
CA LYS A 105 -6.84 8.11 -14.32
C LYS A 105 -6.28 6.88 -13.61
N THR A 106 -5.18 7.01 -12.89
CA THR A 106 -4.52 5.91 -12.18
C THR A 106 -5.38 5.28 -11.09
N LEU A 107 -6.32 6.03 -10.50
CA LEU A 107 -7.21 5.52 -9.45
C LEU A 107 -8.26 4.52 -9.98
N TYR A 108 -8.56 4.54 -11.28
CA TYR A 108 -9.53 3.61 -11.88
C TYR A 108 -8.91 2.28 -12.31
N ILE A 109 -7.61 2.11 -12.08
CA ILE A 109 -6.91 0.90 -12.41
C ILE A 109 -7.26 -0.18 -11.38
N LYS A 110 -7.78 -1.29 -11.86
CA LYS A 110 -8.04 -2.50 -11.07
C LYS A 110 -7.02 -3.56 -11.47
N ASP A 111 -5.95 -3.66 -10.73
CA ASP A 111 -4.98 -4.72 -10.96
C ASP A 111 -5.35 -6.00 -10.19
N ASP A 112 -4.99 -7.13 -10.75
CA ASP A 112 -5.04 -8.45 -10.12
C ASP A 112 -3.87 -9.27 -10.65
N ASP A 113 -2.67 -8.67 -10.57
CA ASP A 113 -1.45 -9.17 -11.17
C ASP A 113 -0.46 -9.63 -10.08
N TYR A 114 -0.14 -10.93 -10.06
CA TYR A 114 0.80 -11.49 -9.08
C TYR A 114 2.18 -10.82 -9.10
N ARG A 115 2.58 -10.23 -10.23
CA ARG A 115 3.86 -9.49 -10.33
C ARG A 115 3.82 -8.21 -9.52
N MET A 116 2.69 -7.50 -9.55
CA MET A 116 2.49 -6.31 -8.73
C MET A 116 2.39 -6.69 -7.25
N SER A 117 1.81 -7.86 -6.96
CA SER A 117 1.81 -8.41 -5.59
C SER A 117 3.23 -8.64 -5.08
N PHE A 118 4.07 -9.30 -5.88
CA PHE A 118 5.46 -9.57 -5.50
C PHE A 118 6.33 -8.31 -5.39
N LEU A 119 6.22 -7.38 -6.37
CA LEU A 119 7.09 -6.20 -6.45
C LEU A 119 6.68 -5.07 -5.47
N TYR A 120 5.39 -4.91 -5.23
CA TYR A 120 4.85 -3.73 -4.55
C TYR A 120 3.88 -4.05 -3.41
N GLY A 121 3.64 -5.32 -3.10
CA GLY A 121 2.72 -5.72 -2.04
C GLY A 121 1.23 -5.57 -2.38
N ASN A 122 0.87 -5.41 -3.66
CA ASN A 122 -0.52 -5.28 -4.07
C ASN A 122 -1.30 -6.56 -3.76
N TYR A 123 -2.49 -6.41 -3.19
CA TYR A 123 -3.36 -7.55 -2.86
C TYR A 123 -4.08 -8.07 -4.09
N VAL A 124 -3.89 -9.36 -4.41
CA VAL A 124 -4.49 -10.04 -5.57
C VAL A 124 -5.44 -11.15 -5.14
N THR A 125 -6.44 -11.42 -5.97
CA THR A 125 -7.49 -12.41 -5.66
C THR A 125 -7.12 -13.83 -6.12
N LEU A 126 -6.09 -14.01 -6.94
CA LEU A 126 -5.69 -15.25 -7.59
C LEU A 126 -6.75 -15.85 -8.55
N THR A 127 -7.84 -15.11 -8.85
CA THR A 127 -8.93 -15.65 -9.67
C THR A 127 -8.63 -15.73 -11.17
N ASN A 128 -7.55 -15.08 -11.60
CA ASN A 128 -7.13 -14.99 -13.00
C ASN A 128 -5.82 -15.73 -13.31
N LEU A 129 -5.23 -16.41 -12.31
CA LEU A 129 -3.99 -17.18 -12.48
C LEU A 129 -4.17 -18.35 -13.45
N LYS A 130 -3.22 -18.47 -14.36
CA LYS A 130 -3.08 -19.62 -15.26
C LYS A 130 -2.02 -20.58 -14.73
N GLU A 131 -2.03 -21.80 -15.23
CA GLU A 131 -1.05 -22.81 -14.83
C GLU A 131 0.41 -22.36 -15.04
N LYS A 132 0.68 -21.71 -16.16
CA LYS A 132 2.00 -21.12 -16.44
C LYS A 132 2.43 -20.05 -15.42
N ASP A 133 1.47 -19.30 -14.85
CA ASP A 133 1.75 -18.28 -13.86
C ASP A 133 2.09 -18.91 -12.50
N ARG A 134 1.34 -19.97 -12.10
CA ARG A 134 1.65 -20.76 -10.90
C ARG A 134 3.04 -21.39 -10.99
N LYS A 135 3.36 -22.01 -12.12
CA LYS A 135 4.66 -22.61 -12.39
C LYS A 135 5.78 -21.58 -12.24
N ARG A 136 5.63 -20.40 -12.87
CA ARG A 136 6.60 -19.32 -12.78
C ARG A 136 6.79 -18.81 -11.36
N ILE A 137 5.71 -18.58 -10.59
CA ILE A 137 5.77 -18.14 -9.20
C ILE A 137 6.65 -19.09 -8.38
N VAL A 138 6.48 -20.40 -8.58
CA VAL A 138 7.25 -21.42 -7.87
C VAL A 138 8.70 -21.46 -8.35
N GLU A 139 8.93 -21.52 -9.66
CA GLU A 139 10.26 -21.59 -10.27
C GLU A 139 11.14 -20.40 -9.92
N GLN A 140 10.58 -19.19 -9.97
CA GLN A 140 11.29 -17.95 -9.66
C GLN A 140 11.20 -17.56 -8.18
N ARG A 141 10.55 -18.39 -7.34
CA ARG A 141 10.36 -18.16 -5.90
C ARG A 141 9.81 -16.76 -5.59
N LEU A 142 8.76 -16.34 -6.31
CA LEU A 142 8.13 -15.04 -6.11
C LEU A 142 7.38 -15.03 -4.76
N SER A 143 8.07 -14.63 -3.72
CA SER A 143 7.63 -14.69 -2.33
C SER A 143 8.16 -13.48 -1.54
N PRO A 144 7.33 -12.82 -0.71
CA PRO A 144 5.93 -13.14 -0.44
C PRO A 144 4.95 -12.69 -1.53
N LEU A 145 3.73 -13.23 -1.50
CA LEU A 145 2.57 -12.74 -2.24
C LEU A 145 1.50 -12.22 -1.26
N TYR A 146 0.76 -11.22 -1.67
CA TYR A 146 -0.30 -10.58 -0.90
C TYR A 146 -1.66 -10.96 -1.47
N ILE A 147 -2.50 -11.66 -0.68
CA ILE A 147 -3.67 -12.35 -1.17
C ILE A 147 -4.96 -11.82 -0.54
N SER A 148 -5.88 -11.37 -1.38
CA SER A 148 -7.25 -11.02 -1.00
C SER A 148 -8.09 -12.30 -0.84
N VAL A 149 -8.28 -12.74 0.40
CA VAL A 149 -9.01 -13.99 0.73
C VAL A 149 -10.49 -13.72 0.96
N HIS A 150 -10.82 -12.87 1.88
CA HIS A 150 -12.14 -12.42 2.34
C HIS A 150 -12.99 -13.51 3.02
N SER A 151 -13.04 -14.73 2.49
CA SER A 151 -13.66 -15.91 3.07
C SER A 151 -13.07 -17.19 2.48
N THR A 152 -12.94 -18.23 3.26
CA THR A 152 -12.56 -19.59 2.81
C THR A 152 -13.75 -20.43 2.36
N ASN A 153 -14.97 -20.00 2.64
CA ASN A 153 -16.18 -20.57 2.10
C ASN A 153 -16.32 -20.17 0.62
N LYS A 154 -16.18 -21.13 -0.27
CA LYS A 154 -16.15 -20.90 -1.73
C LYS A 154 -17.39 -20.18 -2.23
N THR A 155 -18.59 -20.58 -1.76
CA THR A 155 -19.85 -19.97 -2.21
C THR A 155 -19.95 -18.52 -1.76
N LEU A 156 -19.63 -18.25 -0.50
CA LEU A 156 -19.62 -16.88 0.03
C LEU A 156 -18.54 -16.03 -0.64
N ARG A 157 -17.34 -16.57 -0.82
CA ARG A 157 -16.26 -15.86 -1.52
C ARG A 157 -16.66 -15.47 -2.94
N ASN A 158 -17.28 -16.38 -3.68
CA ASN A 158 -17.79 -16.10 -5.02
C ASN A 158 -18.82 -14.96 -5.02
N LYS A 159 -19.71 -14.93 -4.03
CA LYS A 159 -20.67 -13.83 -3.83
C LYS A 159 -19.97 -12.50 -3.52
N LEU A 160 -19.02 -12.50 -2.59
CA LEU A 160 -18.23 -11.32 -2.23
C LEU A 160 -17.44 -10.76 -3.42
N LEU A 161 -16.81 -11.63 -4.22
CA LEU A 161 -16.05 -11.25 -5.40
C LEU A 161 -16.93 -10.91 -6.62
N GLY A 162 -18.24 -11.16 -6.56
CA GLY A 162 -19.10 -11.04 -7.74
C GLY A 162 -18.60 -11.89 -8.93
N ASN A 163 -18.05 -13.08 -8.64
CA ASN A 163 -17.42 -13.96 -9.62
C ASN A 163 -17.73 -15.42 -9.31
N THR A 164 -18.73 -15.98 -9.98
CA THR A 164 -19.15 -17.37 -9.79
C THR A 164 -18.14 -18.42 -10.24
N LYS A 165 -17.14 -18.00 -11.02
CA LYS A 165 -16.06 -18.87 -11.54
C LYS A 165 -14.75 -18.70 -10.78
N ALA A 166 -14.74 -17.98 -9.64
CA ALA A 166 -13.54 -17.81 -8.83
C ALA A 166 -13.02 -19.18 -8.36
N THR A 167 -11.72 -19.33 -8.42
CA THR A 167 -11.03 -20.54 -7.95
C THR A 167 -11.26 -20.76 -6.46
N ASP A 168 -11.18 -22.00 -6.02
CA ASP A 168 -11.21 -22.36 -4.61
C ASP A 168 -9.93 -21.83 -3.93
N ILE A 169 -10.07 -20.87 -3.06
CA ILE A 169 -8.92 -20.21 -2.42
C ILE A 169 -8.09 -21.17 -1.57
N LEU A 170 -8.72 -22.13 -0.89
CA LEU A 170 -7.98 -23.12 -0.10
C LEU A 170 -7.06 -23.98 -0.96
N LYS A 171 -7.47 -24.30 -2.19
CA LYS A 171 -6.61 -25.02 -3.13
C LYS A 171 -5.42 -24.18 -3.58
N GLU A 172 -5.62 -22.91 -3.85
CA GLU A 172 -4.54 -21.98 -4.23
C GLU A 172 -3.54 -21.80 -3.07
N LEU A 173 -4.04 -21.54 -1.86
CA LEU A 173 -3.20 -21.37 -0.67
C LEU A 173 -2.41 -22.66 -0.37
N LYS A 174 -3.05 -23.83 -0.48
CA LYS A 174 -2.37 -25.10 -0.31
C LYS A 174 -1.26 -25.28 -1.33
N PHE A 175 -1.54 -25.00 -2.61
CA PHE A 175 -0.53 -25.12 -3.67
C PHE A 175 0.70 -24.25 -3.37
N PHE A 176 0.51 -22.99 -2.99
CA PHE A 176 1.62 -22.10 -2.68
C PHE A 176 2.35 -22.47 -1.39
N ALA A 177 1.62 -22.90 -0.36
CA ALA A 177 2.23 -23.37 0.89
C ALA A 177 3.07 -24.65 0.68
N ASP A 178 2.56 -25.62 -0.06
CA ASP A 178 3.29 -26.85 -0.41
C ASP A 178 4.59 -26.54 -1.18
N ASN A 179 4.60 -25.47 -1.97
CA ASN A 179 5.77 -24.98 -2.71
C ASN A 179 6.59 -23.92 -1.96
N LYS A 180 6.35 -23.74 -0.65
CA LYS A 180 7.11 -22.84 0.25
C LYS A 180 7.08 -21.37 -0.15
N ILE A 181 6.01 -20.90 -0.80
CA ILE A 181 5.76 -19.50 -1.07
C ILE A 181 5.06 -18.88 0.13
N ARG A 182 5.64 -17.82 0.70
CA ARG A 182 5.02 -17.07 1.81
C ARG A 182 3.91 -16.18 1.30
N LEU A 183 2.85 -16.04 2.13
CA LEU A 183 1.63 -15.34 1.79
C LEU A 183 1.24 -14.39 2.92
N HIS A 184 0.82 -13.18 2.57
CA HIS A 184 0.13 -12.25 3.45
C HIS A 184 -1.34 -12.21 3.04
N ALA A 185 -2.24 -12.55 3.96
CA ALA A 185 -3.67 -12.66 3.68
C ALA A 185 -4.42 -11.40 4.14
N GLN A 186 -5.41 -10.98 3.35
CA GLN A 186 -6.32 -9.89 3.70
C GLN A 186 -7.77 -10.40 3.72
N ILE A 187 -8.51 -9.98 4.73
CA ILE A 187 -9.95 -10.19 4.88
C ILE A 187 -10.61 -8.80 4.95
N VAL A 188 -11.31 -8.40 3.90
CA VAL A 188 -12.19 -7.21 3.96
C VAL A 188 -13.46 -7.62 4.66
N LEU A 189 -13.67 -7.11 5.86
CA LEU A 189 -14.82 -7.41 6.71
C LEU A 189 -16.07 -6.69 6.19
N CYS A 190 -17.06 -7.46 5.76
CA CYS A 190 -18.36 -6.99 5.27
C CYS A 190 -19.44 -7.50 6.21
N PRO A 191 -20.02 -6.63 7.07
CA PRO A 191 -21.07 -7.02 8.02
C PRO A 191 -22.24 -7.75 7.37
N GLY A 192 -22.70 -8.84 8.00
CA GLY A 192 -23.77 -9.71 7.49
C GLY A 192 -23.33 -10.66 6.36
N TYR A 193 -22.04 -10.68 6.01
CA TYR A 193 -21.49 -11.61 5.03
C TYR A 193 -20.40 -12.50 5.63
N ASN A 194 -19.26 -11.95 5.99
CA ASN A 194 -18.08 -12.69 6.43
C ASN A 194 -17.61 -12.29 7.83
N ASP A 195 -18.49 -11.80 8.65
CA ASP A 195 -18.34 -11.52 10.09
C ASP A 195 -18.66 -12.76 10.96
N GLY A 196 -18.58 -12.64 12.26
CA GLY A 196 -18.94 -13.68 13.23
C GLY A 196 -18.26 -15.03 12.98
N ASP A 197 -19.06 -16.09 12.90
CA ASP A 197 -18.56 -17.45 12.70
C ASP A 197 -17.80 -17.66 11.39
N GLU A 198 -18.19 -16.93 10.35
CA GLU A 198 -17.48 -17.01 9.06
C GLU A 198 -16.08 -16.38 9.15
N LEU A 199 -15.94 -15.27 9.88
CA LEU A 199 -14.63 -14.68 10.16
C LEU A 199 -13.76 -15.64 10.97
N TYR A 200 -14.33 -16.22 12.04
CA TYR A 200 -13.64 -17.20 12.88
C TYR A 200 -13.16 -18.39 12.05
N LYS A 201 -14.04 -18.96 11.23
CA LYS A 201 -13.73 -20.08 10.34
C LYS A 201 -12.63 -19.72 9.36
N THR A 202 -12.73 -18.59 8.69
CA THR A 202 -11.75 -18.12 7.70
C THR A 202 -10.36 -17.98 8.33
N ILE A 203 -10.26 -17.35 9.51
CA ILE A 203 -8.98 -17.23 10.23
C ILE A 203 -8.44 -18.60 10.63
N SER A 204 -9.29 -19.51 11.12
CA SER A 204 -8.90 -20.86 11.50
C SER A 204 -8.34 -21.66 10.32
N ASP A 205 -8.99 -21.58 9.16
CA ASP A 205 -8.54 -22.22 7.93
C ASP A 205 -7.19 -21.67 7.45
N LEU A 206 -7.02 -20.33 7.47
CA LEU A 206 -5.77 -19.67 7.11
C LEU A 206 -4.62 -20.05 8.04
N TYR A 207 -4.90 -20.19 9.33
CA TYR A 207 -3.91 -20.65 10.30
C TYR A 207 -3.39 -22.05 9.98
N GLY A 208 -4.20 -22.92 9.37
CA GLY A 208 -3.78 -24.24 8.94
C GLY A 208 -2.60 -24.24 7.94
N PHE A 209 -2.32 -23.11 7.31
CA PHE A 209 -1.20 -22.93 6.38
C PHE A 209 0.04 -22.25 7.00
N TYR A 210 0.04 -22.01 8.32
CA TYR A 210 1.25 -21.52 9.01
C TYR A 210 2.40 -22.51 8.85
N PRO A 211 3.68 -22.09 8.60
CA PRO A 211 4.17 -20.69 8.60
C PRO A 211 4.07 -19.98 7.25
N TYR A 212 3.52 -20.62 6.20
CA TYR A 212 3.51 -20.02 4.87
C TYR A 212 2.48 -18.90 4.74
N VAL A 213 1.31 -18.98 5.39
CA VAL A 213 0.51 -17.80 5.68
C VAL A 213 1.17 -17.08 6.85
N SER A 214 1.99 -16.07 6.54
CA SER A 214 2.86 -15.38 7.48
C SER A 214 2.15 -14.26 8.23
N SER A 215 1.09 -13.69 7.66
CA SER A 215 0.24 -12.72 8.34
C SER A 215 -1.18 -12.67 7.75
N ILE A 216 -2.13 -12.26 8.59
CA ILE A 216 -3.54 -12.11 8.24
C ILE A 216 -3.99 -10.73 8.72
N ALA A 217 -4.47 -9.86 7.83
CA ALA A 217 -5.11 -8.60 8.19
C ALA A 217 -6.63 -8.70 8.04
N VAL A 218 -7.36 -8.23 9.05
CA VAL A 218 -8.81 -7.98 8.97
C VAL A 218 -9.01 -6.48 8.89
N VAL A 219 -9.55 -6.01 7.76
CA VAL A 219 -9.77 -4.59 7.49
C VAL A 219 -11.26 -4.32 7.31
N PRO A 220 -11.82 -3.23 7.84
CA PRO A 220 -13.21 -2.90 7.60
C PRO A 220 -13.44 -2.56 6.13
N VAL A 221 -14.63 -2.84 5.62
CA VAL A 221 -15.01 -2.44 4.27
C VAL A 221 -15.01 -0.92 4.14
N GLY A 222 -14.29 -0.41 3.14
CA GLY A 222 -14.31 1.01 2.75
C GLY A 222 -15.51 1.30 1.85
N LEU A 223 -16.36 2.22 2.27
CA LEU A 223 -17.58 2.58 1.55
C LEU A 223 -17.62 4.07 1.26
N THR A 224 -17.98 4.42 0.02
CA THR A 224 -18.22 5.81 -0.37
C THR A 224 -19.72 6.07 -0.57
N THR A 225 -20.11 7.33 -0.70
CA THR A 225 -21.48 7.72 -1.06
C THR A 225 -21.89 7.28 -2.48
N TYR A 226 -20.93 6.92 -3.31
CA TYR A 226 -21.14 6.46 -4.70
C TYR A 226 -21.28 4.94 -4.83
N ARG A 227 -21.31 4.19 -3.69
CA ARG A 227 -21.45 2.74 -3.72
C ARG A 227 -22.75 2.29 -4.38
N LYS A 228 -22.66 1.23 -5.17
CA LYS A 228 -23.83 0.65 -5.87
C LYS A 228 -24.45 -0.54 -5.13
N HIS A 229 -23.67 -1.18 -4.26
CA HIS A 229 -24.11 -2.36 -3.51
C HIS A 229 -24.50 -1.97 -2.08
N SER A 230 -25.53 -2.62 -1.57
CA SER A 230 -26.03 -2.43 -0.19
C SER A 230 -25.18 -3.22 0.82
N VAL A 231 -23.90 -2.83 0.94
CA VAL A 231 -23.02 -3.34 2.01
C VAL A 231 -23.10 -2.36 3.17
N SER A 232 -23.32 -2.87 4.38
CA SER A 232 -23.33 -2.05 5.59
C SER A 232 -21.92 -1.64 5.99
N PRO A 233 -21.71 -0.42 6.49
CA PRO A 233 -20.43 -0.04 7.10
C PRO A 233 -20.20 -0.87 8.37
N VAL A 234 -18.95 -1.09 8.71
CA VAL A 234 -18.59 -1.66 10.02
C VAL A 234 -18.85 -0.59 11.08
N ASP A 235 -19.73 -0.85 12.00
CA ASP A 235 -20.03 0.01 13.15
C ASP A 235 -19.18 -0.32 14.39
N LYS A 236 -19.49 0.30 15.53
CA LYS A 236 -18.79 0.08 16.80
C LYS A 236 -18.92 -1.37 17.28
N LYS A 237 -20.10 -1.97 17.12
CA LYS A 237 -20.39 -3.32 17.60
C LYS A 237 -19.67 -4.36 16.73
N GLU A 238 -19.83 -4.28 15.41
CA GLU A 238 -19.17 -5.20 14.49
C GLU A 238 -17.62 -5.11 14.59
N ALA A 239 -17.07 -3.89 14.75
CA ALA A 239 -15.64 -3.70 14.99
C ALA A 239 -15.18 -4.38 16.29
N GLY A 240 -15.94 -4.22 17.38
CA GLY A 240 -15.66 -4.87 18.66
C GLY A 240 -15.76 -6.39 18.59
N ASP A 241 -16.77 -6.90 17.89
CA ASP A 241 -16.97 -8.35 17.69
C ASP A 241 -15.81 -8.97 16.90
N ALA A 242 -15.38 -8.32 15.81
CA ALA A 242 -14.23 -8.74 15.02
C ALA A 242 -12.94 -8.74 15.85
N LEU A 243 -12.70 -7.68 16.63
CA LEU A 243 -11.51 -7.60 17.49
C LEU A 243 -11.50 -8.67 18.58
N ARG A 244 -12.65 -9.08 19.13
CA ARG A 244 -12.70 -10.21 20.09
C ARG A 244 -12.27 -11.53 19.43
N ILE A 245 -12.69 -11.78 18.21
CA ILE A 245 -12.25 -12.96 17.44
C ILE A 245 -10.75 -12.89 17.20
N ILE A 246 -10.24 -11.76 16.71
CA ILE A 246 -8.81 -11.53 16.44
C ILE A 246 -7.98 -11.77 17.71
N ASP A 247 -8.37 -11.17 18.85
CA ASP A 247 -7.67 -11.30 20.14
C ASP A 247 -7.61 -12.77 20.61
N SER A 248 -8.69 -13.53 20.42
CA SER A 248 -8.73 -14.95 20.75
C SER A 248 -7.67 -15.77 19.98
N PHE A 249 -7.50 -15.48 18.69
CA PHE A 249 -6.48 -16.11 17.86
C PHE A 249 -5.07 -15.59 18.17
N GLN A 250 -4.89 -14.30 18.43
CA GLN A 250 -3.60 -13.73 18.84
C GLN A 250 -3.06 -14.41 20.08
N LYS A 251 -3.90 -14.61 21.11
CA LYS A 251 -3.53 -15.34 22.35
C LYS A 251 -3.13 -16.78 22.07
N ARG A 252 -3.85 -17.47 21.18
CA ARG A 252 -3.54 -18.85 20.78
C ARG A 252 -2.21 -18.94 20.02
N PHE A 253 -1.96 -18.04 19.08
CA PHE A 253 -0.73 -18.00 18.30
C PHE A 253 0.48 -17.72 19.17
N LYS A 254 0.40 -16.70 20.03
CA LYS A 254 1.47 -16.37 20.97
C LYS A 254 1.79 -17.53 21.91
N LYS A 255 0.78 -18.20 22.44
CA LYS A 255 0.99 -19.39 23.30
C LYS A 255 1.71 -20.51 22.56
N LYS A 256 1.44 -20.70 21.26
CA LYS A 256 1.96 -21.83 20.48
C LYS A 256 3.26 -21.52 19.75
N HIS A 257 3.43 -20.28 19.26
CA HIS A 257 4.50 -19.90 18.34
C HIS A 257 5.37 -18.73 18.84
N GLY A 258 5.00 -18.11 19.96
CA GLY A 258 5.71 -16.93 20.51
C GLY A 258 5.34 -15.60 19.85
N GLU A 259 4.64 -15.63 18.72
CA GLU A 259 4.25 -14.45 17.94
C GLU A 259 2.78 -14.51 17.50
N SER A 260 2.25 -13.38 17.05
CA SER A 260 0.94 -13.31 16.40
C SER A 260 1.10 -13.12 14.90
N ILE A 261 0.24 -13.78 14.12
CA ILE A 261 0.17 -13.61 12.67
C ILE A 261 -1.14 -12.98 12.21
N ILE A 262 -2.05 -12.64 13.15
CA ILE A 262 -3.32 -12.00 12.82
C ILE A 262 -3.41 -10.62 13.43
N TYR A 263 -3.94 -9.68 12.65
CA TYR A 263 -4.01 -8.26 12.99
C TYR A 263 -5.35 -7.66 12.56
N GLY A 264 -5.91 -6.80 13.40
CA GLY A 264 -6.98 -5.88 13.02
C GLY A 264 -6.40 -4.57 12.50
N ALA A 265 -7.00 -4.00 11.46
CA ALA A 265 -6.66 -2.65 11.03
C ALA A 265 -6.97 -1.61 12.10
N ASP A 266 -6.22 -0.52 12.13
CA ASP A 266 -6.35 0.56 13.12
C ASP A 266 -7.78 1.12 13.18
N GLU A 267 -8.46 1.16 12.06
CA GLU A 267 -9.85 1.63 11.98
C GLU A 267 -10.82 0.78 12.82
N LEU A 268 -10.57 -0.53 12.98
CA LEU A 268 -11.39 -1.36 13.87
C LEU A 268 -11.25 -0.92 15.33
N TYR A 269 -10.02 -0.59 15.78
CA TYR A 269 -9.76 -0.09 17.12
C TYR A 269 -10.37 1.31 17.32
N ILE A 270 -10.26 2.19 16.32
CA ILE A 270 -10.86 3.53 16.36
C ILE A 270 -12.38 3.44 16.48
N LYS A 271 -13.03 2.65 15.62
CA LYS A 271 -14.50 2.48 15.61
C LYS A 271 -15.03 1.83 16.89
N SER A 272 -14.38 0.80 17.38
CA SER A 272 -14.78 0.10 18.61
C SER A 272 -14.42 0.86 19.88
N GLN A 273 -13.52 1.88 19.79
CA GLN A 273 -12.92 2.57 20.93
C GLN A 273 -12.10 1.61 21.83
N ALA A 274 -11.62 0.51 21.27
CA ALA A 274 -10.74 -0.42 21.95
C ALA A 274 -9.29 0.11 22.02
N PRO A 275 -8.52 -0.28 23.05
CA PRO A 275 -7.11 0.07 23.12
C PRO A 275 -6.33 -0.63 22.01
N PHE A 276 -5.38 0.09 21.41
CA PHE A 276 -4.47 -0.50 20.43
C PHE A 276 -3.51 -1.49 21.11
N PRO A 277 -3.13 -2.58 20.42
CA PRO A 277 -2.03 -3.41 20.87
C PRO A 277 -0.73 -2.60 21.02
N PRO A 278 0.17 -2.96 21.95
CA PRO A 278 1.47 -2.32 22.04
C PRO A 278 2.29 -2.44 20.75
N PHE A 279 3.15 -1.47 20.46
CA PHE A 279 4.00 -1.41 19.26
C PHE A 279 4.68 -2.75 18.93
N LYS A 280 5.27 -3.41 19.91
CA LYS A 280 5.96 -4.71 19.77
C LYS A 280 5.08 -5.86 19.25
N GLU A 281 3.75 -5.74 19.37
CA GLU A 281 2.82 -6.76 18.96
C GLU A 281 2.61 -6.83 17.44
N TYR A 282 3.07 -5.81 16.73
CA TYR A 282 2.96 -5.74 15.27
C TYR A 282 4.17 -6.34 14.53
N GLY A 283 5.21 -6.81 15.27
CA GLY A 283 6.43 -7.35 14.67
C GLY A 283 7.09 -6.34 13.73
N ASP A 284 7.40 -6.79 12.51
CA ASP A 284 7.98 -5.94 11.45
C ASP A 284 6.89 -5.18 10.65
N PHE A 285 5.70 -5.05 11.18
CA PHE A 285 4.57 -4.38 10.53
C PHE A 285 4.21 -4.93 9.13
N PRO A 286 4.06 -6.25 8.97
CA PRO A 286 3.90 -6.87 7.65
C PRO A 286 2.59 -6.49 6.92
N GLN A 287 1.70 -5.78 7.60
CA GLN A 287 0.38 -5.39 7.10
C GLN A 287 0.15 -3.86 7.18
N ILE A 288 1.23 -3.06 7.23
CA ILE A 288 1.14 -1.61 7.41
C ILE A 288 0.35 -0.94 6.27
N GLU A 289 0.50 -1.42 5.04
CA GLU A 289 -0.23 -0.92 3.87
C GLU A 289 -1.75 -1.18 3.95
N ASN A 290 -2.17 -2.09 4.82
CA ASN A 290 -3.58 -2.35 5.16
C ASN A 290 -4.09 -1.50 6.32
N GLY A 291 -3.33 -0.48 6.74
CA GLY A 291 -3.69 0.35 7.90
C GLY A 291 -3.57 -0.39 9.23
N VAL A 292 -2.66 -1.35 9.33
CA VAL A 292 -2.42 -2.13 10.56
C VAL A 292 -1.21 -1.57 11.29
N GLY A 293 -1.43 -1.01 12.46
CA GLY A 293 -0.37 -0.54 13.35
C GLY A 293 0.20 0.84 13.01
N MET A 294 -0.34 1.56 12.02
CA MET A 294 0.13 2.90 11.64
C MET A 294 0.04 3.89 12.81
N VAL A 295 -1.05 3.84 13.58
CA VAL A 295 -1.24 4.70 14.77
C VAL A 295 -0.17 4.40 15.81
N GLN A 296 0.10 3.14 16.12
CA GLN A 296 1.12 2.77 17.09
C GLN A 296 2.54 3.06 16.60
N HIS A 297 2.78 2.90 15.30
CA HIS A 297 4.03 3.29 14.68
C HIS A 297 4.29 4.79 14.85
N PHE A 298 3.30 5.62 14.52
CA PHE A 298 3.40 7.07 14.72
C PHE A 298 3.63 7.44 16.19
N ILE A 299 2.84 6.88 17.13
CA ILE A 299 2.96 7.17 18.57
C ILE A 299 4.33 6.77 19.10
N TYR A 300 4.87 5.64 18.66
CA TYR A 300 6.19 5.16 19.10
C TYR A 300 7.31 6.11 18.64
N HIS A 301 7.29 6.53 17.38
CA HIS A 301 8.26 7.49 16.85
C HIS A 301 8.09 8.87 17.47
N ALA A 302 6.85 9.36 17.64
CA ALA A 302 6.57 10.64 18.29
C ALA A 302 7.13 10.72 19.73
N LYS A 303 7.14 9.60 20.47
CA LYS A 303 7.73 9.54 21.82
C LYS A 303 9.25 9.56 21.82
N LYS A 304 9.89 9.19 20.72
CA LYS A 304 11.36 9.11 20.58
C LYS A 304 11.97 10.34 19.93
N ILE A 305 11.13 11.23 19.41
CA ILE A 305 11.61 12.39 18.69
C ILE A 305 12.47 13.28 19.58
N ARG A 306 13.59 13.74 19.02
CA ARG A 306 14.46 14.71 19.67
C ARG A 306 14.29 16.05 18.98
N LEU A 307 13.83 17.04 19.72
CA LEU A 307 13.67 18.36 19.15
C LEU A 307 15.02 19.05 18.97
N PRO A 308 15.24 19.75 17.86
CA PRO A 308 16.46 20.53 17.63
C PRO A 308 16.55 21.68 18.64
N LYS A 309 17.80 22.12 18.94
CA LYS A 309 18.05 23.21 19.90
C LYS A 309 17.45 24.55 19.44
N SER A 310 17.43 24.80 18.14
CA SER A 310 16.86 26.01 17.51
C SER A 310 15.47 25.70 16.98
N LEU A 311 14.44 26.13 17.68
CA LEU A 311 13.05 25.99 17.25
C LEU A 311 12.49 27.35 16.79
N PRO A 312 11.65 27.41 15.73
CA PRO A 312 11.06 28.65 15.25
C PRO A 312 9.86 29.08 16.09
N ARG A 313 10.08 29.32 17.38
CA ARG A 313 9.04 29.59 18.41
C ARG A 313 8.10 30.76 18.09
N LYS A 314 8.51 31.69 17.24
CA LYS A 314 7.71 32.86 16.83
C LYS A 314 6.89 32.64 15.56
N LYS A 315 7.12 31.50 14.86
CA LYS A 315 6.43 31.16 13.62
C LYS A 315 5.19 30.32 13.92
N ARG A 316 4.15 30.51 13.14
CA ARG A 316 2.91 29.75 13.23
C ARG A 316 2.76 28.93 11.95
N PHE A 317 2.49 27.65 12.09
CA PHE A 317 2.27 26.73 10.98
C PHE A 317 0.84 26.22 11.02
N LEU A 318 0.36 25.71 9.89
CA LEU A 318 -0.91 25.01 9.81
C LEU A 318 -0.68 23.63 9.21
N THR A 319 -1.33 22.62 9.72
CA THR A 319 -1.40 21.30 9.11
C THR A 319 -2.80 20.72 9.25
N PHE A 320 -3.07 19.64 8.55
CA PHE A 320 -4.37 18.99 8.56
C PHE A 320 -4.24 17.48 8.53
N THR A 321 -5.34 16.80 8.84
CA THR A 321 -5.43 15.34 8.74
C THR A 321 -6.90 14.91 8.59
N GLY A 322 -7.13 13.67 8.20
CA GLY A 322 -8.47 13.06 8.25
C GLY A 322 -8.96 12.92 9.69
N THR A 323 -10.27 12.82 9.85
CA THR A 323 -10.93 12.84 11.16
C THR A 323 -10.53 11.66 12.06
N SER A 324 -10.22 10.49 11.49
CA SER A 324 -9.82 9.31 12.26
C SER A 324 -8.44 9.44 12.92
N PHE A 325 -7.48 10.11 12.26
CA PHE A 325 -6.13 10.27 12.80
C PHE A 325 -5.97 11.55 13.64
N TYR A 326 -6.91 12.49 13.56
CA TYR A 326 -6.87 13.77 14.26
C TYR A 326 -6.58 13.66 15.77
N PRO A 327 -7.21 12.75 16.57
CA PRO A 327 -6.94 12.68 18.02
C PRO A 327 -5.49 12.36 18.36
N PHE A 328 -4.84 11.53 17.52
CA PHE A 328 -3.45 11.08 17.75
C PHE A 328 -2.46 12.19 17.39
N LEU A 329 -2.65 12.81 16.22
CA LEU A 329 -1.80 13.93 15.80
C LEU A 329 -1.96 15.14 16.71
N LYS A 330 -3.20 15.44 17.17
CA LYS A 330 -3.47 16.50 18.15
C LYS A 330 -2.70 16.31 19.45
N LYS A 331 -2.60 15.07 19.93
CA LYS A 331 -1.84 14.76 21.14
C LYS A 331 -0.35 15.03 20.95
N PHE A 332 0.20 14.73 19.80
CA PHE A 332 1.59 15.02 19.46
C PHE A 332 1.83 16.53 19.33
N ILE A 333 0.98 17.24 18.62
CA ILE A 333 1.07 18.70 18.46
C ILE A 333 0.98 19.42 19.80
N LYS A 334 0.08 18.99 20.70
CA LYS A 334 0.04 19.54 22.06
C LYS A 334 1.36 19.39 22.81
N HIS A 335 2.08 18.30 22.62
CA HIS A 335 3.42 18.16 23.18
C HIS A 335 4.39 19.18 22.58
N LEU A 336 4.34 19.41 21.25
CA LEU A 336 5.17 20.41 20.60
C LEU A 336 4.82 21.85 21.05
N GLU A 337 3.56 22.13 21.36
CA GLU A 337 3.12 23.43 21.90
C GLU A 337 3.78 23.70 23.27
N THR A 338 3.98 22.67 24.12
CA THR A 338 4.70 22.85 25.41
C THR A 338 6.16 23.23 25.22
N GLU A 339 6.74 22.95 24.05
CA GLU A 339 8.10 23.35 23.66
C GLU A 339 8.12 24.70 22.91
N GLY A 340 6.98 25.36 22.78
CA GLY A 340 6.83 26.68 22.18
C GLY A 340 6.70 26.68 20.66
N ILE A 341 6.30 25.55 20.05
CA ILE A 341 6.02 25.44 18.63
C ILE A 341 4.51 25.64 18.40
N ASN A 342 4.14 26.57 17.51
CA ASN A 342 2.74 26.89 17.21
C ASN A 342 2.29 26.20 15.91
N ILE A 343 1.38 25.24 16.02
CA ILE A 343 0.82 24.50 14.88
C ILE A 343 -0.70 24.44 15.00
N ASP A 344 -1.40 25.02 14.06
CA ASP A 344 -2.83 24.87 13.92
C ASP A 344 -3.12 23.52 13.24
N LEU A 345 -3.84 22.62 13.91
CA LEU A 345 -4.25 21.35 13.35
C LEU A 345 -5.75 21.37 13.00
N ILE A 346 -6.06 21.17 11.75
CA ILE A 346 -7.42 21.18 11.23
C ILE A 346 -7.85 19.76 10.81
N PRO A 347 -8.91 19.17 11.40
CA PRO A 347 -9.51 17.96 10.88
C PRO A 347 -10.29 18.27 9.60
N ILE A 348 -10.05 17.47 8.56
CA ILE A 348 -10.76 17.59 7.27
C ILE A 348 -11.81 16.50 7.17
N GLU A 349 -13.07 16.88 7.01
CA GLU A 349 -14.17 15.98 6.66
C GLU A 349 -14.12 15.68 5.17
N ASN A 350 -14.23 14.41 4.82
CA ASN A 350 -14.27 13.98 3.43
C ASN A 350 -15.69 14.13 2.87
N ARG A 351 -15.96 15.26 2.26
CA ARG A 351 -17.28 15.51 1.62
C ARG A 351 -17.36 14.88 0.25
N PHE A 352 -16.24 14.64 -0.40
CA PHE A 352 -16.19 14.06 -1.73
C PHE A 352 -16.61 12.58 -1.71
N PHE A 353 -15.99 11.77 -0.86
CA PHE A 353 -16.33 10.33 -0.76
C PHE A 353 -17.42 10.04 0.29
N GLY A 354 -17.72 11.00 1.16
CA GLY A 354 -18.68 10.87 2.24
C GLY A 354 -18.05 10.62 3.61
N ASP A 355 -18.84 10.86 4.67
CA ASP A 355 -18.41 10.90 6.07
C ASP A 355 -17.84 9.56 6.60
N SER A 356 -18.13 8.46 5.91
CA SER A 356 -17.57 7.13 6.24
C SER A 356 -16.09 6.99 5.84
N VAL A 357 -15.58 7.88 4.99
CA VAL A 357 -14.17 7.89 4.55
C VAL A 357 -13.40 8.92 5.38
N THR A 358 -12.71 8.46 6.41
CA THR A 358 -12.12 9.31 7.45
C THR A 358 -10.58 9.38 7.42
N VAL A 359 -9.95 8.62 6.51
CA VAL A 359 -8.49 8.52 6.42
C VAL A 359 -7.89 9.69 5.65
N THR A 360 -6.71 10.13 6.05
CA THR A 360 -6.01 11.29 5.46
C THR A 360 -5.70 11.08 3.98
N GLY A 361 -5.20 9.91 3.58
CA GLY A 361 -4.78 9.63 2.20
C GLY A 361 -5.89 9.61 1.15
N LEU A 362 -7.16 9.70 1.57
CA LEU A 362 -8.32 9.78 0.67
C LEU A 362 -8.97 11.18 0.63
N LEU A 363 -8.33 12.19 1.21
CA LEU A 363 -8.80 13.57 1.11
C LEU A 363 -8.53 14.14 -0.29
N THR A 364 -9.47 14.92 -0.80
CA THR A 364 -9.32 15.64 -2.07
C THR A 364 -8.76 17.05 -1.85
N GLY A 365 -8.05 17.60 -2.83
CA GLY A 365 -7.56 18.99 -2.78
C GLY A 365 -8.69 20.00 -2.56
N LYS A 366 -9.85 19.75 -3.18
CA LYS A 366 -11.06 20.61 -3.01
C LYS A 366 -11.58 20.62 -1.59
N ASP A 367 -11.67 19.46 -0.93
CA ASP A 367 -12.14 19.39 0.46
C ASP A 367 -11.18 20.07 1.42
N ILE A 368 -9.87 19.89 1.18
CA ILE A 368 -8.82 20.54 1.97
C ILE A 368 -8.89 22.06 1.81
N ILE A 369 -8.78 22.57 0.57
CA ILE A 369 -8.77 24.01 0.29
C ILE A 369 -10.03 24.67 0.86
N ARG A 370 -11.21 24.10 0.60
CA ARG A 370 -12.48 24.65 1.10
C ARG A 370 -12.51 24.74 2.63
N THR A 371 -11.99 23.73 3.33
CA THR A 371 -12.00 23.73 4.80
C THR A 371 -10.99 24.71 5.37
N LEU A 372 -9.88 24.95 4.67
CA LEU A 372 -8.81 25.83 5.14
C LEU A 372 -9.05 27.29 4.81
N LEU A 373 -9.84 27.64 3.79
CA LEU A 373 -10.09 29.03 3.36
C LEU A 373 -10.45 29.98 4.53
N ASP A 374 -11.32 29.51 5.45
CA ASP A 374 -11.76 30.30 6.60
C ASP A 374 -10.90 30.07 7.87
N LYS A 375 -9.80 29.32 7.75
CA LYS A 375 -8.92 28.96 8.88
C LYS A 375 -7.51 29.50 8.72
N VAL A 376 -7.17 29.92 7.51
CA VAL A 376 -5.88 30.52 7.21
C VAL A 376 -5.87 31.96 7.70
N GLU A 377 -4.87 32.30 8.50
CA GLU A 377 -4.60 33.65 9.00
C GLU A 377 -3.17 34.06 8.59
N VAL A 378 -2.31 34.32 9.56
CA VAL A 378 -0.90 34.65 9.35
C VAL A 378 -0.03 33.44 9.73
N GLN A 379 0.02 32.47 8.83
CA GLN A 379 0.91 31.31 8.97
C GLN A 379 2.17 31.48 8.12
N GLU A 380 3.29 30.95 8.58
CA GLU A 380 4.54 30.85 7.83
C GLU A 380 4.40 29.89 6.64
N ALA A 381 3.73 28.75 6.85
CA ALA A 381 3.43 27.78 5.83
C ALA A 381 2.30 26.81 6.25
N ILE A 382 1.67 26.23 5.23
CA ILE A 382 0.79 25.06 5.38
C ILE A 382 1.62 23.80 5.11
N LEU A 383 1.69 22.92 6.11
CA LEU A 383 2.42 21.66 6.03
C LEU A 383 1.49 20.56 5.51
N VAL A 384 1.74 20.09 4.29
CA VAL A 384 0.91 19.10 3.60
C VAL A 384 1.52 17.71 3.76
N PRO A 385 0.86 16.76 4.45
CA PRO A 385 1.37 15.40 4.59
C PRO A 385 1.37 14.70 3.22
N ASP A 386 2.48 14.05 2.87
CA ASP A 386 2.70 13.41 1.57
C ASP A 386 1.70 12.30 1.24
N VAL A 387 1.09 11.67 2.25
CA VAL A 387 0.08 10.63 2.08
C VAL A 387 -1.16 11.08 1.29
N VAL A 388 -1.44 12.40 1.19
CA VAL A 388 -2.55 12.94 0.38
C VAL A 388 -2.16 13.13 -1.09
N LEU A 389 -0.88 13.00 -1.42
CA LEU A 389 -0.34 13.26 -2.74
C LEU A 389 -0.02 11.96 -3.49
N LYS A 390 0.13 12.04 -4.80
CA LYS A 390 0.69 10.95 -5.60
C LYS A 390 2.19 10.86 -5.37
N ASN A 391 2.73 9.66 -5.15
CA ASN A 391 4.14 9.44 -4.80
C ASN A 391 5.16 10.13 -5.74
N THR A 392 4.84 10.22 -7.03
CA THR A 392 5.74 10.75 -8.06
C THR A 392 5.43 12.19 -8.49
N GLU A 393 4.33 12.75 -8.00
CA GLU A 393 3.83 14.08 -8.41
C GLU A 393 3.19 14.77 -7.20
N ASP A 394 3.36 16.08 -7.09
CA ASP A 394 2.75 16.86 -6.00
C ASP A 394 1.28 17.19 -6.31
N MET A 395 0.47 16.12 -6.48
CA MET A 395 -0.91 16.18 -6.96
C MET A 395 -1.86 15.38 -6.06
N PHE A 396 -2.98 15.97 -5.70
CA PHE A 396 -4.07 15.33 -4.94
C PHE A 396 -4.87 14.33 -5.81
N LEU A 397 -5.89 13.70 -5.22
CA LEU A 397 -6.72 12.69 -5.90
C LEU A 397 -7.57 13.28 -7.05
N ASP A 398 -7.92 14.55 -6.97
CA ASP A 398 -8.78 15.30 -7.88
C ASP A 398 -8.02 16.23 -8.84
N ASP A 399 -6.78 15.87 -9.16
CA ASP A 399 -5.88 16.55 -10.10
C ASP A 399 -5.49 18.01 -9.69
N ILE A 400 -5.82 18.44 -8.48
CA ILE A 400 -5.30 19.69 -7.90
C ILE A 400 -3.85 19.42 -7.46
N ASN A 401 -2.95 20.38 -7.71
CA ASN A 401 -1.56 20.31 -7.27
C ASN A 401 -1.27 21.27 -6.10
N LEU A 402 -0.07 21.17 -5.52
CA LEU A 402 0.31 22.03 -4.39
C LEU A 402 0.34 23.52 -4.74
N LYS A 403 0.69 23.85 -5.98
CA LYS A 403 0.70 25.25 -6.46
C LYS A 403 -0.72 25.82 -6.53
N ASP A 404 -1.69 25.03 -7.02
CA ASP A 404 -3.10 25.45 -7.03
C ASP A 404 -3.60 25.72 -5.60
N MET A 405 -3.19 24.91 -4.63
CA MET A 405 -3.51 25.10 -3.21
C MET A 405 -2.89 26.37 -2.65
N GLU A 406 -1.60 26.64 -2.94
CA GLU A 406 -0.90 27.85 -2.54
C GLU A 406 -1.56 29.09 -3.11
N ASP A 407 -1.90 29.05 -4.41
CA ASP A 407 -2.55 30.17 -5.10
C ASP A 407 -3.97 30.44 -4.55
N ALA A 408 -4.69 29.40 -4.14
CA ALA A 408 -6.03 29.55 -3.55
C ALA A 408 -5.99 30.09 -2.11
N LEU A 409 -5.05 29.64 -1.29
CA LEU A 409 -4.98 29.96 0.14
C LEU A 409 -4.09 31.17 0.43
N LYS A 410 -3.26 31.62 -0.53
CA LYS A 410 -2.33 32.76 -0.40
C LYS A 410 -1.33 32.62 0.74
N VAL A 411 -0.97 31.41 1.10
CA VAL A 411 0.04 31.03 2.11
C VAL A 411 0.98 30.00 1.50
N PRO A 412 2.29 30.07 1.74
CA PRO A 412 3.25 29.08 1.27
C PRO A 412 2.85 27.66 1.66
N VAL A 413 2.95 26.73 0.72
CA VAL A 413 2.61 25.32 0.92
C VAL A 413 3.88 24.47 0.88
N LYS A 414 4.07 23.62 1.89
CA LYS A 414 5.24 22.76 2.03
C LYS A 414 4.83 21.30 2.21
N LYS A 415 5.27 20.42 1.32
CA LYS A 415 5.13 18.98 1.47
C LYS A 415 6.02 18.48 2.61
N ILE A 416 5.49 17.60 3.44
CA ILE A 416 6.21 16.94 4.54
C ILE A 416 5.94 15.44 4.50
N ALA A 417 6.88 14.65 4.99
CA ALA A 417 6.61 13.24 5.24
C ALA A 417 5.53 13.08 6.33
N SER A 418 4.65 12.10 6.16
CA SER A 418 3.53 11.80 7.10
C SER A 418 4.02 11.09 8.38
N THR A 419 5.11 11.58 8.96
CA THR A 419 5.78 11.06 10.16
C THR A 419 6.00 12.16 11.19
N PRO A 420 6.26 11.83 12.46
CA PRO A 420 6.64 12.83 13.46
C PRO A 420 7.90 13.62 13.07
N GLU A 421 8.90 12.92 12.49
CA GLU A 421 10.15 13.51 12.01
C GLU A 421 9.88 14.52 10.88
N GLY A 422 9.09 14.10 9.87
CA GLY A 422 8.72 14.97 8.74
C GLY A 422 7.99 16.25 9.18
N LEU A 423 7.14 16.17 10.21
CA LEU A 423 6.52 17.38 10.78
C LEU A 423 7.56 18.32 11.38
N ILE A 424 8.55 17.81 12.12
CA ILE A 424 9.62 18.62 12.70
C ILE A 424 10.53 19.21 11.62
N GLU A 425 10.92 18.44 10.62
CA GLU A 425 11.70 18.91 9.47
C GLU A 425 10.96 20.02 8.71
N GLY A 426 9.64 19.83 8.52
CA GLY A 426 8.77 20.84 7.92
C GLY A 426 8.80 22.18 8.63
N ILE A 427 8.80 22.18 9.97
CA ILE A 427 8.81 23.38 10.82
C ILE A 427 10.19 24.02 10.86
N THR A 428 11.26 23.23 10.93
CA THR A 428 12.63 23.73 11.15
C THR A 428 13.34 24.16 9.88
N GLY A 429 12.78 23.86 8.71
CA GLY A 429 13.38 24.18 7.42
C GLY A 429 14.52 23.25 7.03
N GLY A 430 14.68 22.08 7.68
CA GLY A 430 15.59 21.03 7.25
C GLY A 430 15.23 20.57 5.84
N SER A 431 16.20 20.56 4.94
CA SER A 431 16.04 19.93 3.63
C SER A 431 15.96 18.43 3.82
N SER A 432 14.87 17.84 3.34
CA SER A 432 14.73 16.40 3.12
C SER A 432 15.65 15.92 2.02
#